data_a5048c10b4503bed1558e73761de4b49
#
_entry.id   a5048c10b4503bed1558e73761de4b49
#
_cell.length_a   1.000
_cell.length_b   1.000
_cell.length_c   1.000
_cell.angle_alpha   90.00
_cell.angle_beta   90.00
_cell.angle_gamma   90.00
#
_symmetry.space_group_name_H-M   'P 1'
#
loop_
_entity.id
_entity.type
_entity.pdbx_description
1 polymer ?
#
loop_
_entity_poly.entity_id
_entity_poly.type
_entity_poly.pdbx_seq_one_letter_code
_entity_poly.pdbx_strand_id
1 'polypeptide(L)'
;AAAAAAAAAAGVVADGSAAAFGAQQAGAAAIDFLTLMGSAIPSIANYVLNGDLSIVDPNVEFGNYDVIRETTWAQTEFGYKGQVSDNMTLSVDAYQMNISDYVSNLQQISGFTIMAADGGSYVAALLTAMYGNDNLTAFVGALDTNGAYGGADELAALIAGSVAQLPMGGVAPEQSPYGANIIVGYKQLTEDLKLNGLEATLNYFPSTDWNFYMNMSMLSESSIDATDQNGRVSTANMNTPKFKMGAGAQYVTAGSAYGFSLRYQDSYFADGFSGTSGNIPSFYTLGVNGKWDISGIEGMSVGLSIDNITDVVHKETFLGPEMGRFTTLSVGYDL
;
A
#
# COMPACT_ATOMS: atom_id res chain seq x y z
N ALA A 1 -27.01 -24.39 -1.40
CA ALA A 1 -26.44 -23.44 -2.37
C ALA A 1 -24.96 -23.68 -2.63
N ALA A 2 -24.11 -23.77 -1.56
CA ALA A 2 -22.67 -24.00 -1.71
C ALA A 2 -22.35 -25.37 -2.32
N ALA A 3 -23.09 -26.44 -1.93
CA ALA A 3 -22.92 -27.76 -2.48
C ALA A 3 -23.28 -27.86 -3.99
N ALA A 4 -24.30 -27.11 -4.41
CA ALA A 4 -24.67 -27.02 -5.82
C ALA A 4 -23.62 -26.24 -6.64
N ALA A 5 -23.00 -25.22 -6.05
CA ALA A 5 -21.90 -24.46 -6.67
C ALA A 5 -20.61 -25.30 -6.80
N ALA A 6 -20.28 -26.11 -5.81
CA ALA A 6 -19.11 -27.01 -5.82
C ALA A 6 -19.31 -28.14 -6.87
N ALA A 7 -20.51 -28.69 -6.96
CA ALA A 7 -20.85 -29.69 -7.96
C ALA A 7 -20.87 -29.10 -9.39
N ALA A 8 -21.34 -27.86 -9.56
CA ALA A 8 -21.32 -27.16 -10.85
C ALA A 8 -19.88 -26.78 -11.27
N ALA A 9 -19.03 -26.37 -10.33
CA ALA A 9 -17.62 -26.06 -10.60
C ALA A 9 -16.80 -27.30 -10.99
N ALA A 10 -17.18 -28.48 -10.48
CA ALA A 10 -16.57 -29.76 -10.84
C ALA A 10 -17.07 -30.37 -12.16
N GLY A 11 -17.99 -29.70 -12.86
CA GLY A 11 -18.51 -30.18 -14.16
C GLY A 11 -19.29 -31.50 -14.11
N VAL A 12 -19.82 -31.86 -12.93
CA VAL A 12 -20.49 -33.14 -12.71
C VAL A 12 -21.92 -33.06 -13.21
N VAL A 13 -22.18 -33.73 -14.33
CA VAL A 13 -23.54 -34.03 -14.81
C VAL A 13 -24.00 -35.28 -14.09
N ALA A 14 -25.17 -35.25 -13.48
CA ALA A 14 -25.79 -36.42 -12.84
C ALA A 14 -26.24 -37.43 -13.93
N ASP A 15 -25.33 -38.27 -14.38
CA ASP A 15 -25.58 -39.29 -15.44
C ASP A 15 -25.71 -40.71 -14.89
N GLY A 16 -25.66 -40.89 -13.55
CA GLY A 16 -25.76 -42.21 -12.91
C GLY A 16 -24.51 -43.06 -13.04
N SER A 17 -23.40 -42.52 -13.53
CA SER A 17 -22.12 -43.22 -13.67
C SER A 17 -21.38 -43.37 -12.33
N ALA A 18 -20.41 -44.31 -12.29
CA ALA A 18 -19.53 -44.48 -11.12
C ALA A 18 -18.74 -43.20 -10.83
N ALA A 19 -18.47 -42.37 -11.88
CA ALA A 19 -17.83 -41.07 -11.72
C ALA A 19 -18.75 -40.04 -11.02
N ALA A 20 -20.05 -40.04 -11.36
CA ALA A 20 -21.04 -39.20 -10.69
C ALA A 20 -21.23 -39.56 -9.22
N PHE A 21 -21.18 -40.87 -8.89
CA PHE A 21 -21.26 -41.36 -7.51
C PHE A 21 -20.00 -41.00 -6.72
N GLY A 22 -18.82 -41.15 -7.32
CA GLY A 22 -17.54 -40.74 -6.71
C GLY A 22 -17.50 -39.25 -6.45
N ALA A 23 -17.93 -38.41 -7.38
CA ALA A 23 -18.02 -36.99 -7.24
C ALA A 23 -19.05 -36.53 -6.18
N GLN A 24 -20.15 -37.28 -6.03
CA GLN A 24 -21.15 -37.03 -4.99
C GLN A 24 -20.59 -37.36 -3.61
N GLN A 25 -19.79 -38.43 -3.46
CA GLN A 25 -19.10 -38.74 -2.20
C GLN A 25 -18.01 -37.73 -1.86
N ALA A 26 -17.20 -37.32 -2.83
CA ALA A 26 -16.20 -36.28 -2.64
C ALA A 26 -16.86 -34.96 -2.27
N GLY A 27 -18.01 -34.62 -2.86
CA GLY A 27 -18.80 -33.45 -2.49
C GLY A 27 -19.35 -33.53 -1.07
N ALA A 28 -19.82 -34.69 -0.62
CA ALA A 28 -20.27 -34.90 0.77
C ALA A 28 -19.11 -34.78 1.76
N ALA A 29 -17.96 -35.40 1.47
CA ALA A 29 -16.76 -35.29 2.30
C ALA A 29 -16.23 -33.85 2.37
N ALA A 30 -16.30 -33.11 1.27
CA ALA A 30 -15.95 -31.69 1.26
C ALA A 30 -16.90 -30.82 2.11
N ILE A 31 -18.21 -31.16 2.11
CA ILE A 31 -19.21 -30.45 2.94
C ILE A 31 -18.95 -30.75 4.43
N ASP A 32 -18.65 -32.01 4.78
CA ASP A 32 -18.33 -32.39 6.15
C ASP A 32 -17.02 -31.72 6.61
N PHE A 33 -16.02 -31.66 5.74
CA PHE A 33 -14.78 -30.95 5.99
C PHE A 33 -15.02 -29.44 6.20
N LEU A 34 -15.79 -28.79 5.33
CA LEU A 34 -16.12 -27.38 5.46
C LEU A 34 -16.94 -27.09 6.72
N THR A 35 -17.83 -28.01 7.12
CA THR A 35 -18.60 -27.89 8.36
C THR A 35 -17.70 -28.01 9.58
N LEU A 36 -16.78 -28.98 9.57
CA LEU A 36 -15.76 -29.12 10.62
C LEU A 36 -14.85 -27.90 10.69
N MET A 37 -14.40 -27.42 9.55
CA MET A 37 -13.56 -26.20 9.46
C MET A 37 -14.32 -24.97 9.91
N GLY A 38 -15.61 -24.85 9.60
CA GLY A 38 -16.45 -23.76 10.07
C GLY A 38 -16.47 -23.61 11.59
N SER A 39 -16.48 -24.74 12.32
CA SER A 39 -16.39 -24.74 13.78
C SER A 39 -15.00 -24.38 14.33
N ALA A 40 -13.96 -24.55 13.51
CA ALA A 40 -12.57 -24.26 13.86
C ALA A 40 -12.09 -22.86 13.41
N ILE A 41 -12.98 -22.02 12.87
CA ILE A 41 -12.64 -20.69 12.36
C ILE A 41 -11.77 -19.88 13.34
N PRO A 42 -12.06 -19.79 14.65
CA PRO A 42 -11.23 -19.07 15.59
C PRO A 42 -9.79 -19.63 15.70
N SER A 43 -9.64 -20.95 15.69
CA SER A 43 -8.33 -21.60 15.74
C SER A 43 -7.52 -21.42 14.45
N ILE A 44 -8.21 -21.47 13.31
CA ILE A 44 -7.61 -21.18 11.98
C ILE A 44 -7.16 -19.72 11.93
N ALA A 45 -7.99 -18.82 12.45
CA ALA A 45 -7.65 -17.40 12.54
C ALA A 45 -6.41 -17.17 13.40
N ASN A 46 -6.34 -17.82 14.57
CA ASN A 46 -5.19 -17.75 15.45
C ASN A 46 -3.91 -18.30 14.77
N TYR A 47 -4.03 -19.39 14.04
CA TYR A 47 -2.91 -19.93 13.26
C TYR A 47 -2.45 -18.98 12.16
N VAL A 48 -3.37 -18.48 11.36
CA VAL A 48 -3.05 -17.54 10.25
C VAL A 48 -2.48 -16.23 10.79
N LEU A 49 -2.99 -15.77 11.93
CA LEU A 49 -2.58 -14.50 12.52
C LEU A 49 -1.27 -14.59 13.31
N ASN A 50 -1.07 -15.67 14.05
CA ASN A 50 -0.02 -15.75 15.07
C ASN A 50 0.91 -16.96 14.88
N GLY A 51 0.65 -17.85 13.90
CA GLY A 51 1.37 -19.12 13.75
C GLY A 51 1.09 -20.12 14.90
N ASP A 52 0.13 -19.84 15.77
CA ASP A 52 -0.19 -20.63 16.94
C ASP A 52 -1.22 -21.71 16.61
N LEU A 53 -0.87 -22.98 16.86
CA LEU A 53 -1.72 -24.15 16.61
C LEU A 53 -2.67 -24.46 17.76
N SER A 54 -2.71 -23.67 18.82
CA SER A 54 -3.63 -23.89 19.94
C SER A 54 -5.10 -23.83 19.48
N ILE A 55 -5.91 -24.71 20.06
CA ILE A 55 -7.36 -24.69 19.85
C ILE A 55 -7.93 -23.51 20.64
N VAL A 56 -8.53 -22.58 19.93
CA VAL A 56 -9.19 -21.41 20.53
C VAL A 56 -10.64 -21.76 20.83
N ASP A 57 -11.09 -21.49 22.06
CA ASP A 57 -12.50 -21.60 22.43
C ASP A 57 -13.32 -20.60 21.56
N PRO A 58 -14.33 -21.05 20.82
CA PRO A 58 -15.14 -20.16 20.00
C PRO A 58 -15.90 -19.08 20.79
N ASN A 59 -15.96 -19.21 22.12
CA ASN A 59 -16.56 -18.23 23.01
C ASN A 59 -15.54 -17.26 23.62
N VAL A 60 -14.23 -17.41 23.33
CA VAL A 60 -13.21 -16.47 23.79
C VAL A 60 -13.24 -15.24 22.90
N GLU A 61 -13.43 -14.08 23.49
CA GLU A 61 -13.22 -12.80 22.82
C GLU A 61 -11.73 -12.68 22.46
N PHE A 62 -11.42 -12.37 21.22
CA PHE A 62 -10.07 -11.98 20.84
C PHE A 62 -9.72 -10.72 21.63
N GLY A 63 -8.61 -10.77 22.36
CA GLY A 63 -8.19 -9.65 23.21
C GLY A 63 -7.99 -8.36 22.41
N ASN A 64 -8.16 -7.25 23.09
CA ASN A 64 -7.87 -5.93 22.53
C ASN A 64 -6.40 -5.85 22.09
N TYR A 65 -6.15 -5.08 21.03
CA TYR A 65 -4.80 -4.66 20.69
C TYR A 65 -4.16 -3.93 21.88
N ASP A 66 -2.86 -4.05 22.01
CA ASP A 66 -2.11 -3.30 23.01
C ASP A 66 -2.36 -1.80 22.85
N VAL A 67 -2.28 -1.09 23.97
CA VAL A 67 -2.44 0.37 23.97
C VAL A 67 -1.39 1.00 23.06
N ILE A 68 -1.84 1.80 22.11
CA ILE A 68 -0.95 2.57 21.23
C ILE A 68 -0.14 3.54 22.07
N ARG A 69 1.18 3.51 21.90
CA ARG A 69 2.14 4.42 22.52
C ARG A 69 2.31 5.66 21.66
N GLU A 70 2.86 6.70 22.25
CA GLU A 70 3.19 7.93 21.54
C GLU A 70 4.34 7.68 20.56
N THR A 71 4.15 8.07 19.29
CA THR A 71 5.25 8.09 18.31
C THR A 71 6.27 9.15 18.73
N THR A 72 7.51 8.76 18.90
CA THR A 72 8.62 9.65 19.26
C THR A 72 9.50 9.92 18.03
N TRP A 73 9.82 11.19 17.81
CA TRP A 73 10.68 11.64 16.73
C TRP A 73 11.95 12.25 17.30
N ALA A 74 13.10 11.70 16.94
CA ALA A 74 14.40 12.26 17.27
C ALA A 74 15.16 12.59 15.98
N GLN A 75 15.52 13.86 15.80
CA GLN A 75 16.21 14.32 14.59
C GLN A 75 17.52 14.99 14.97
N THR A 76 18.57 14.67 14.21
CA THR A 76 19.85 15.38 14.20
C THR A 76 20.02 16.00 12.84
N GLU A 77 20.32 17.29 12.80
CA GLU A 77 20.43 18.06 11.57
C GLU A 77 21.70 18.87 11.55
N PHE A 78 22.33 18.95 10.38
CA PHE A 78 23.46 19.81 10.09
C PHE A 78 23.13 20.62 8.84
N GLY A 79 23.13 21.93 8.99
CA GLY A 79 22.79 22.84 7.91
C GLY A 79 23.81 23.92 7.67
N TYR A 80 23.93 24.34 6.44
CA TYR A 80 24.62 25.55 6.01
C TYR A 80 23.67 26.43 5.22
N LYS A 81 23.59 27.70 5.59
CA LYS A 81 22.87 28.71 4.83
C LYS A 81 23.68 29.98 4.76
N GLY A 82 24.01 30.40 3.55
CA GLY A 82 24.81 31.59 3.38
C GLY A 82 24.98 32.03 1.95
N GLN A 83 25.64 33.18 1.81
CA GLN A 83 26.09 33.71 0.54
C GLN A 83 27.47 33.09 0.25
N VAL A 84 27.55 32.39 -0.90
CA VAL A 84 28.78 31.70 -1.34
C VAL A 84 29.65 32.65 -2.19
N SER A 85 28.99 33.58 -2.91
CA SER A 85 29.60 34.67 -3.66
C SER A 85 28.64 35.85 -3.71
N ASP A 86 29.09 36.98 -4.26
CA ASP A 86 28.28 38.21 -4.34
C ASP A 86 26.95 38.01 -5.04
N ASN A 87 26.86 37.00 -5.89
CA ASN A 87 25.69 36.72 -6.71
C ASN A 87 25.11 35.31 -6.51
N MET A 88 25.50 34.60 -5.44
CA MET A 88 25.05 33.20 -5.22
C MET A 88 24.76 32.94 -3.74
N THR A 89 23.58 32.42 -3.45
CA THR A 89 23.21 31.92 -2.12
C THR A 89 22.99 30.42 -2.17
N LEU A 90 23.42 29.73 -1.12
CA LEU A 90 23.28 28.28 -0.95
C LEU A 90 22.72 27.95 0.43
N SER A 91 21.74 27.05 0.47
CA SER A 91 21.34 26.35 1.69
C SER A 91 21.47 24.85 1.43
N VAL A 92 22.08 24.14 2.36
CA VAL A 92 22.17 22.67 2.34
C VAL A 92 21.92 22.18 3.75
N ASP A 93 20.95 21.29 3.91
CA ASP A 93 20.58 20.70 5.19
C ASP A 93 20.61 19.19 5.06
N ALA A 94 21.39 18.52 5.91
CA ALA A 94 21.47 17.06 6.00
C ALA A 94 20.96 16.62 7.36
N TYR A 95 20.06 15.65 7.40
CA TYR A 95 19.47 15.20 8.65
C TYR A 95 19.35 13.68 8.73
N GLN A 96 19.39 13.19 9.96
CA GLN A 96 19.03 11.83 10.32
C GLN A 96 17.86 11.88 11.30
N MET A 97 16.84 11.10 11.01
CA MET A 97 15.63 10.98 11.80
C MET A 97 15.46 9.55 12.27
N ASN A 98 15.20 9.37 13.56
CA ASN A 98 14.77 8.11 14.16
C ASN A 98 13.34 8.30 14.65
N ILE A 99 12.46 7.37 14.24
CA ILE A 99 11.05 7.37 14.61
C ILE A 99 10.79 6.08 15.37
N SER A 100 10.47 6.19 16.65
CA SER A 100 10.13 5.06 17.50
C SER A 100 8.61 4.99 17.71
N ASP A 101 8.10 3.77 17.88
CA ASP A 101 6.67 3.52 18.12
C ASP A 101 5.77 4.14 17.01
N TYR A 102 6.21 4.05 15.74
CA TYR A 102 5.49 4.65 14.62
C TYR A 102 4.09 4.07 14.50
N VAL A 103 3.09 4.95 14.49
CA VAL A 103 1.68 4.57 14.27
C VAL A 103 1.35 4.76 12.79
N SER A 104 0.90 3.70 12.15
CA SER A 104 0.51 3.72 10.74
C SER A 104 -0.67 4.65 10.49
N ASN A 105 -0.91 4.98 9.23
CA ASN A 105 -2.16 5.56 8.80
C ASN A 105 -3.34 4.64 9.16
N LEU A 106 -4.54 5.22 9.27
CA LEU A 106 -5.75 4.46 9.52
C LEU A 106 -5.93 3.40 8.43
N GLN A 107 -5.87 2.15 8.83
CA GLN A 107 -6.02 0.99 7.94
C GLN A 107 -7.34 0.29 8.20
N GLN A 108 -7.90 -0.30 7.18
CA GLN A 108 -9.03 -1.19 7.35
C GLN A 108 -8.52 -2.49 8.00
N ILE A 109 -8.96 -2.73 9.24
CA ILE A 109 -8.72 -3.97 9.99
C ILE A 109 -9.96 -4.87 9.86
N SER A 110 -10.79 -4.65 8.86
CA SER A 110 -11.97 -5.49 8.66
C SER A 110 -11.54 -6.93 8.57
N GLY A 111 -12.34 -7.77 9.15
CA GLY A 111 -12.13 -9.20 9.25
C GLY A 111 -11.58 -9.77 7.97
N PHE A 112 -10.49 -10.50 8.10
CA PHE A 112 -9.98 -11.22 6.96
C PHE A 112 -10.89 -12.42 6.68
N THR A 113 -11.10 -12.67 5.41
CA THR A 113 -11.84 -13.84 4.98
C THR A 113 -10.90 -15.03 5.07
N ILE A 114 -11.27 -16.01 5.90
CA ILE A 114 -10.57 -17.30 5.93
C ILE A 114 -11.00 -18.07 4.69
N MET A 115 -10.03 -18.41 3.87
CA MET A 115 -10.23 -19.27 2.71
C MET A 115 -10.07 -20.73 3.12
N ALA A 116 -10.66 -21.62 2.37
CA ALA A 116 -10.50 -23.06 2.61
C ALA A 116 -9.03 -23.53 2.54
N ALA A 117 -8.18 -22.82 1.78
CA ALA A 117 -6.74 -23.05 1.77
C ALA A 117 -6.09 -22.80 3.15
N ASP A 118 -6.54 -21.78 3.89
CA ASP A 118 -6.06 -21.48 5.24
C ASP A 118 -6.43 -22.58 6.21
N GLY A 119 -7.67 -23.09 6.12
CA GLY A 119 -8.14 -24.22 6.88
C GLY A 119 -7.35 -25.51 6.57
N GLY A 120 -7.05 -25.77 5.31
CA GLY A 120 -6.20 -26.88 4.89
C GLY A 120 -4.78 -26.77 5.46
N SER A 121 -4.19 -25.58 5.40
CA SER A 121 -2.86 -25.32 5.97
C SER A 121 -2.83 -25.52 7.49
N TYR A 122 -3.86 -25.05 8.20
CA TYR A 122 -4.01 -25.27 9.64
C TYR A 122 -4.06 -26.76 10.00
N VAL A 123 -4.92 -27.55 9.31
CA VAL A 123 -5.06 -28.98 9.54
C VAL A 123 -3.75 -29.72 9.25
N ALA A 124 -3.08 -29.38 8.13
CA ALA A 124 -1.79 -29.96 7.80
C ALA A 124 -0.73 -29.68 8.88
N ALA A 125 -0.65 -28.45 9.36
CA ALA A 125 0.26 -28.07 10.43
C ALA A 125 -0.07 -28.77 11.76
N LEU A 126 -1.36 -28.86 12.11
CA LEU A 126 -1.83 -29.55 13.32
C LEU A 126 -1.51 -31.03 13.27
N LEU A 127 -1.81 -31.72 12.17
CA LEU A 127 -1.50 -33.15 11.99
C LEU A 127 0.00 -33.39 11.99
N THR A 128 0.79 -32.52 11.36
CA THR A 128 2.26 -32.59 11.40
C THR A 128 2.79 -32.45 12.82
N ALA A 129 2.24 -31.51 13.60
CA ALA A 129 2.65 -31.32 15.00
C ALA A 129 2.27 -32.48 15.89
N MET A 130 1.12 -33.11 15.65
CA MET A 130 0.62 -34.22 16.50
C MET A 130 1.22 -35.59 16.13
N TYR A 131 1.44 -35.86 14.86
CA TYR A 131 1.69 -37.24 14.38
C TYR A 131 2.89 -37.36 13.42
N GLY A 132 3.47 -36.25 12.95
CA GLY A 132 4.52 -36.22 11.93
C GLY A 132 3.97 -36.27 10.50
N ASN A 133 4.85 -36.01 9.53
CA ASN A 133 4.48 -35.85 8.11
C ASN A 133 3.86 -37.11 7.47
N ASP A 134 4.27 -38.30 7.92
CA ASP A 134 3.81 -39.57 7.32
C ASP A 134 2.32 -39.83 7.53
N ASN A 135 1.72 -39.24 8.56
CA ASN A 135 0.32 -39.45 8.88
C ASN A 135 -0.65 -38.55 8.09
N LEU A 136 -0.15 -37.42 7.61
CA LEU A 136 -0.94 -36.58 6.67
C LEU A 136 -1.19 -37.34 5.36
N THR A 137 -0.14 -37.96 4.80
CA THR A 137 -0.25 -38.78 3.58
C THR A 137 -1.17 -39.98 3.81
N ALA A 138 -1.08 -40.64 5.00
CA ALA A 138 -1.96 -41.75 5.37
C ALA A 138 -3.42 -41.31 5.52
N PHE A 139 -3.67 -40.11 6.09
CA PHE A 139 -5.03 -39.55 6.22
C PHE A 139 -5.65 -39.28 4.86
N VAL A 140 -4.92 -38.60 3.95
CA VAL A 140 -5.41 -38.30 2.60
C VAL A 140 -5.58 -39.61 1.80
N GLY A 141 -4.65 -40.58 1.94
CA GLY A 141 -4.76 -41.88 1.29
C GLY A 141 -5.96 -42.71 1.77
N ALA A 142 -6.38 -42.53 3.03
CA ALA A 142 -7.60 -43.18 3.56
C ALA A 142 -8.90 -42.60 2.92
N LEU A 143 -8.85 -41.40 2.35
CA LEU A 143 -9.98 -40.81 1.61
C LEU A 143 -10.10 -41.37 0.20
N ASP A 144 -9.01 -41.86 -0.40
CA ASP A 144 -9.00 -42.49 -1.74
C ASP A 144 -9.11 -44.02 -1.61
N THR A 145 -10.20 -44.47 -1.01
CA THR A 145 -10.43 -45.90 -0.71
C THR A 145 -10.52 -46.77 -1.97
N ASN A 146 -10.70 -46.22 -3.15
CA ASN A 146 -10.91 -46.94 -4.39
C ASN A 146 -9.81 -46.71 -5.44
N GLY A 147 -8.78 -45.91 -5.15
CA GLY A 147 -7.74 -45.54 -6.11
C GLY A 147 -8.27 -44.74 -7.32
N ALA A 148 -9.47 -44.17 -7.19
CA ALA A 148 -10.16 -43.49 -8.31
C ALA A 148 -9.49 -42.15 -8.70
N TYR A 149 -8.66 -41.63 -7.82
CA TYR A 149 -8.05 -40.31 -7.97
C TYR A 149 -6.54 -40.34 -8.24
N GLY A 150 -5.96 -41.50 -8.52
CA GLY A 150 -4.57 -41.67 -8.90
C GLY A 150 -3.59 -41.73 -7.70
N GLY A 151 -4.07 -41.54 -6.48
CA GLY A 151 -3.29 -41.60 -5.24
C GLY A 151 -3.56 -40.43 -4.29
N ALA A 152 -2.93 -40.47 -3.14
CA ALA A 152 -3.14 -39.50 -2.08
C ALA A 152 -2.76 -38.05 -2.50
N ASP A 153 -1.70 -37.92 -3.29
CA ASP A 153 -1.16 -36.62 -3.70
C ASP A 153 -2.10 -35.96 -4.72
N GLU A 154 -2.62 -36.71 -5.69
CA GLU A 154 -3.57 -36.24 -6.69
C GLU A 154 -4.91 -35.87 -6.06
N LEU A 155 -5.40 -36.65 -5.10
CA LEU A 155 -6.61 -36.34 -4.37
C LEU A 155 -6.43 -35.08 -3.50
N ALA A 156 -5.29 -34.95 -2.83
CA ALA A 156 -4.96 -33.75 -2.07
C ALA A 156 -4.90 -32.50 -2.93
N ALA A 157 -4.28 -32.59 -4.12
CA ALA A 157 -4.23 -31.50 -5.09
C ALA A 157 -5.61 -31.12 -5.63
N LEU A 158 -6.46 -32.12 -5.90
CA LEU A 158 -7.84 -31.89 -6.38
C LEU A 158 -8.70 -31.20 -5.32
N ILE A 159 -8.64 -31.67 -4.07
CA ILE A 159 -9.35 -31.08 -2.93
C ILE A 159 -8.83 -29.66 -2.69
N ALA A 160 -7.53 -29.48 -2.61
CA ALA A 160 -6.90 -28.16 -2.41
C ALA A 160 -7.28 -27.20 -3.53
N GLY A 161 -7.20 -27.62 -4.79
CA GLY A 161 -7.53 -26.78 -5.93
C GLY A 161 -9.01 -26.40 -6.04
N SER A 162 -9.90 -27.35 -5.72
CA SER A 162 -11.36 -27.14 -5.83
C SER A 162 -11.94 -26.33 -4.66
N VAL A 163 -11.32 -26.40 -3.50
CA VAL A 163 -11.85 -25.83 -2.24
C VAL A 163 -11.07 -24.56 -1.85
N ALA A 164 -9.82 -24.42 -2.26
CA ALA A 164 -8.92 -23.32 -1.86
C ALA A 164 -9.47 -21.91 -2.10
N GLN A 165 -10.35 -21.76 -3.08
CA GLN A 165 -10.95 -20.46 -3.44
C GLN A 165 -12.30 -20.21 -2.77
N LEU A 166 -12.79 -21.14 -1.93
CA LEU A 166 -14.06 -20.94 -1.24
C LEU A 166 -13.84 -20.17 0.08
N PRO A 167 -14.60 -19.10 0.31
CA PRO A 167 -14.58 -18.42 1.59
C PRO A 167 -15.26 -19.33 2.64
N MET A 168 -14.55 -19.66 3.70
CA MET A 168 -15.05 -20.46 4.82
C MET A 168 -15.74 -19.62 5.88
N GLY A 169 -15.28 -18.41 6.08
CA GLY A 169 -15.84 -17.48 7.04
C GLY A 169 -15.06 -16.17 7.08
N GLY A 170 -15.67 -15.15 7.67
CA GLY A 170 -15.02 -13.90 8.00
C GLY A 170 -14.76 -13.83 9.50
N VAL A 171 -13.54 -13.50 9.90
CA VAL A 171 -13.23 -13.18 11.30
C VAL A 171 -13.19 -11.68 11.42
N ALA A 172 -14.15 -11.13 12.12
CA ALA A 172 -13.99 -9.79 12.65
C ALA A 172 -12.97 -9.90 13.80
N PRO A 173 -11.91 -9.07 13.83
CA PRO A 173 -10.92 -9.10 14.91
C PRO A 173 -11.55 -8.86 16.29
N GLU A 174 -12.70 -8.24 16.33
CA GLU A 174 -13.57 -8.15 17.49
C GLU A 174 -15.02 -8.26 17.01
N GLN A 175 -15.85 -8.97 17.74
CA GLN A 175 -17.28 -8.82 17.55
C GLN A 175 -17.60 -7.37 17.89
N SER A 176 -17.69 -6.53 16.85
CA SER A 176 -18.12 -5.16 17.05
C SER A 176 -19.51 -5.20 17.72
N PRO A 177 -19.67 -4.69 18.94
CA PRO A 177 -20.96 -4.64 19.61
C PRO A 177 -22.00 -3.82 18.83
N TYR A 178 -21.57 -3.15 17.76
CA TYR A 178 -22.39 -2.29 16.91
C TYR A 178 -22.71 -2.89 15.54
N GLY A 179 -22.32 -4.13 15.26
CA GLY A 179 -22.59 -4.78 13.97
C GLY A 179 -21.91 -4.10 12.78
N ALA A 180 -20.84 -3.35 13.01
CA ALA A 180 -20.11 -2.67 11.95
C ALA A 180 -19.36 -3.70 11.08
N ASN A 181 -19.62 -3.69 9.79
CA ASN A 181 -19.00 -4.59 8.82
C ASN A 181 -17.56 -4.16 8.44
N ILE A 182 -17.11 -3.00 8.89
CA ILE A 182 -15.80 -2.44 8.59
C ILE A 182 -15.19 -1.93 9.89
N ILE A 183 -14.08 -2.53 10.29
CA ILE A 183 -13.26 -2.07 11.40
C ILE A 183 -12.04 -1.39 10.81
N VAL A 184 -11.78 -0.17 11.23
CA VAL A 184 -10.58 0.58 10.90
C VAL A 184 -9.78 0.83 12.16
N GLY A 185 -8.48 0.79 12.05
CA GLY A 185 -7.61 0.97 13.19
C GLY A 185 -6.19 1.35 12.78
N TYR A 186 -5.37 1.58 13.78
CA TYR A 186 -3.95 1.88 13.60
C TYR A 186 -3.13 0.66 13.96
N LYS A 187 -2.02 0.45 13.23
CA LYS A 187 -0.97 -0.48 13.61
C LYS A 187 0.19 0.33 14.19
N GLN A 188 0.82 -0.20 15.21
CA GLN A 188 2.04 0.36 15.76
C GLN A 188 3.22 -0.53 15.41
N LEU A 189 4.28 0.06 14.90
CA LEU A 189 5.53 -0.64 14.64
C LEU A 189 6.37 -0.66 15.90
N THR A 190 6.99 -1.79 16.18
CA THR A 190 7.84 -1.98 17.37
C THR A 190 9.32 -1.74 17.09
N GLU A 191 9.68 -1.66 15.81
CA GLU A 191 11.04 -1.34 15.38
C GLU A 191 11.17 0.14 15.04
N ASP A 192 12.32 0.71 15.35
CA ASP A 192 12.64 2.09 15.02
C ASP A 192 12.84 2.27 13.51
N LEU A 193 12.16 3.25 12.94
CA LEU A 193 12.38 3.66 11.55
C LEU A 193 13.51 4.68 11.49
N LYS A 194 14.49 4.44 10.60
CA LYS A 194 15.63 5.34 10.39
C LYS A 194 15.57 5.92 9.00
N LEU A 195 15.57 7.24 8.93
CA LEU A 195 15.55 8.01 7.70
C LEU A 195 16.71 9.01 7.68
N ASN A 196 17.36 9.10 6.52
CA ASN A 196 18.33 10.15 6.27
C ASN A 196 17.80 11.02 5.14
N GLY A 197 17.98 12.32 5.26
CA GLY A 197 17.56 13.26 4.24
C GLY A 197 18.64 14.29 3.93
N LEU A 198 18.55 14.84 2.72
CA LEU A 198 19.35 15.93 2.22
C LEU A 198 18.46 16.91 1.48
N GLU A 199 18.51 18.17 1.86
CA GLU A 199 17.83 19.25 1.16
C GLU A 199 18.83 20.29 0.70
N ALA A 200 18.66 20.83 -0.50
CA ALA A 200 19.50 21.90 -1.00
C ALA A 200 18.69 22.93 -1.77
N THR A 201 19.04 24.18 -1.61
CA THR A 201 18.49 25.31 -2.38
C THR A 201 19.63 26.19 -2.83
N LEU A 202 19.63 26.51 -4.13
CA LEU A 202 20.58 27.42 -4.75
C LEU A 202 19.82 28.55 -5.42
N ASN A 203 20.25 29.79 -5.22
CA ASN A 203 19.86 30.93 -6.03
C ASN A 203 21.11 31.60 -6.60
N TYR A 204 21.08 31.90 -7.88
CA TYR A 204 22.17 32.50 -8.60
C TYR A 204 21.69 33.69 -9.44
N PHE A 205 22.28 34.85 -9.22
CA PHE A 205 21.94 36.15 -9.82
C PHE A 205 23.12 36.64 -10.64
N PRO A 206 23.38 36.14 -11.87
CA PRO A 206 24.51 36.57 -12.69
C PRO A 206 24.48 38.03 -13.07
N SER A 207 23.30 38.62 -13.10
CA SER A 207 23.05 40.06 -13.30
C SER A 207 21.78 40.48 -12.57
N THR A 208 21.46 41.78 -12.62
CA THR A 208 20.19 42.32 -12.10
C THR A 208 18.95 41.78 -12.80
N ASP A 209 19.12 41.30 -14.02
CA ASP A 209 18.01 40.91 -14.90
C ASP A 209 17.74 39.38 -14.82
N TRP A 210 18.72 38.60 -14.37
CA TRP A 210 18.64 37.15 -14.34
C TRP A 210 18.65 36.60 -12.93
N ASN A 211 17.73 35.66 -12.69
CA ASN A 211 17.71 34.81 -11.50
C ASN A 211 17.57 33.35 -11.93
N PHE A 212 18.47 32.50 -11.47
CA PHE A 212 18.39 31.04 -11.56
C PHE A 212 18.18 30.48 -10.18
N TYR A 213 17.26 29.52 -10.06
CA TYR A 213 17.03 28.83 -8.78
C TYR A 213 16.95 27.33 -8.99
N MET A 214 17.37 26.62 -7.98
CA MET A 214 17.22 25.17 -7.89
C MET A 214 16.93 24.81 -6.44
N ASN A 215 16.00 23.88 -6.26
CA ASN A 215 15.76 23.22 -4.99
C ASN A 215 15.70 21.71 -5.21
N MET A 216 16.21 20.94 -4.26
CA MET A 216 16.09 19.48 -4.30
C MET A 216 15.92 18.94 -2.89
N SER A 217 15.26 17.79 -2.81
CA SER A 217 15.10 17.03 -1.57
C SER A 217 15.31 15.56 -1.88
N MET A 218 16.13 14.91 -1.05
CA MET A 218 16.44 13.49 -1.13
C MET A 218 16.13 12.84 0.20
N LEU A 219 15.52 11.67 0.16
CA LEU A 219 15.24 10.82 1.30
C LEU A 219 15.84 9.44 1.07
N SER A 220 16.44 8.84 2.09
CA SER A 220 17.04 7.50 1.95
C SER A 220 16.01 6.45 1.55
N GLU A 221 14.81 6.51 2.13
CA GLU A 221 13.73 5.57 1.87
C GLU A 221 12.39 6.27 1.75
N SER A 222 11.54 5.80 0.85
CA SER A 222 10.13 6.22 0.75
C SER A 222 9.17 5.23 1.41
N SER A 223 9.65 4.02 1.67
CA SER A 223 8.92 2.94 2.36
C SER A 223 9.92 2.14 3.19
N ILE A 224 9.56 1.75 4.40
CA ILE A 224 10.39 0.97 5.32
C ILE A 224 9.57 -0.20 5.83
N ASP A 225 10.11 -1.40 5.70
CA ASP A 225 9.53 -2.58 6.33
C ASP A 225 10.00 -2.68 7.77
N ALA A 226 9.06 -2.88 8.68
CA ALA A 226 9.32 -3.03 10.09
C ALA A 226 8.29 -3.97 10.74
N THR A 227 8.63 -4.52 11.88
CA THR A 227 7.75 -5.44 12.61
C THR A 227 6.68 -4.64 13.37
N ASP A 228 5.44 -5.05 13.23
CA ASP A 228 4.32 -4.49 14.01
C ASP A 228 4.20 -5.16 15.40
N GLN A 229 3.29 -4.66 16.22
CA GLN A 229 3.01 -5.16 17.57
C GLN A 229 2.58 -6.63 17.63
N ASN A 230 2.20 -7.24 16.50
CA ASN A 230 1.79 -8.63 16.39
C ASN A 230 2.91 -9.52 15.84
N GLY A 231 4.14 -8.99 15.71
CA GLY A 231 5.28 -9.73 15.18
C GLY A 231 5.27 -9.90 13.67
N ARG A 232 4.48 -9.12 12.91
CA ARG A 232 4.37 -9.20 11.47
C ARG A 232 5.14 -8.09 10.80
N VAL A 233 5.72 -8.38 9.64
CA VAL A 233 6.28 -7.35 8.79
C VAL A 233 5.15 -6.47 8.23
N SER A 234 5.26 -5.18 8.48
CA SER A 234 4.36 -4.14 7.98
C SER A 234 5.18 -3.03 7.35
N THR A 235 4.72 -2.51 6.23
CA THR A 235 5.41 -1.46 5.51
C THR A 235 4.91 -0.09 5.97
N ALA A 236 5.80 0.77 6.42
CA ALA A 236 5.55 2.19 6.67
C ALA A 236 5.85 2.99 5.41
N ASN A 237 4.84 3.55 4.77
CA ASN A 237 5.00 4.41 3.62
C ASN A 237 5.12 5.87 4.07
N MET A 238 6.17 6.55 3.64
CA MET A 238 6.42 7.96 4.00
C MET A 238 5.56 8.94 3.20
N ASN A 239 4.78 8.44 2.23
CA ASN A 239 3.94 9.24 1.34
C ASN A 239 4.70 10.38 0.64
N THR A 240 5.96 10.14 0.35
CA THR A 240 6.85 11.11 -0.32
C THR A 240 7.86 10.37 -1.21
N PRO A 241 8.25 10.93 -2.35
CA PRO A 241 9.28 10.33 -3.20
C PRO A 241 10.66 10.42 -2.55
N LYS A 242 11.55 9.48 -2.91
CA LYS A 242 12.96 9.52 -2.49
C LYS A 242 13.69 10.75 -3.03
N PHE A 243 13.34 11.19 -4.23
CA PHE A 243 13.94 12.38 -4.84
C PHE A 243 12.87 13.26 -5.49
N LYS A 244 12.98 14.55 -5.25
CA LYS A 244 12.24 15.61 -5.93
C LYS A 244 13.12 16.81 -6.16
N MET A 245 12.92 17.48 -7.29
CA MET A 245 13.70 18.65 -7.70
C MET A 245 12.81 19.66 -8.39
N GLY A 246 13.07 20.92 -8.10
CA GLY A 246 12.58 22.08 -8.85
C GLY A 246 13.75 22.92 -9.32
N ALA A 247 13.73 23.40 -10.56
CA ALA A 247 14.71 24.35 -11.07
C ALA A 247 14.01 25.37 -11.99
N GLY A 248 14.57 26.54 -12.10
CA GLY A 248 14.02 27.55 -13.02
C GLY A 248 14.95 28.71 -13.26
N ALA A 249 14.53 29.53 -14.21
CA ALA A 249 15.18 30.77 -14.58
C ALA A 249 14.14 31.87 -14.74
N GLN A 250 14.48 33.06 -14.30
CA GLN A 250 13.69 34.27 -14.53
C GLN A 250 14.56 35.32 -15.19
N TYR A 251 13.97 35.99 -16.16
CA TYR A 251 14.58 37.11 -16.84
C TYR A 251 13.62 38.31 -16.82
N VAL A 252 14.07 39.43 -16.32
CA VAL A 252 13.26 40.63 -16.13
C VAL A 252 13.92 41.77 -16.87
N THR A 253 13.13 42.52 -17.66
CA THR A 253 13.55 43.73 -18.33
C THR A 253 12.62 44.87 -17.96
N ALA A 254 12.92 46.09 -18.43
CA ALA A 254 11.98 47.21 -18.36
C ALA A 254 10.72 46.88 -19.19
N GLY A 255 9.62 46.55 -18.54
CA GLY A 255 8.32 46.28 -19.16
C GLY A 255 8.06 44.83 -19.58
N SER A 256 8.94 43.86 -19.26
CA SER A 256 8.63 42.47 -19.48
C SER A 256 9.39 41.54 -18.50
N ALA A 257 8.76 40.41 -18.19
CA ALA A 257 9.34 39.35 -17.40
C ALA A 257 9.04 37.98 -18.02
N TYR A 258 10.02 37.08 -17.96
CA TYR A 258 9.93 35.73 -18.52
C TYR A 258 10.37 34.74 -17.46
N GLY A 259 9.73 33.58 -17.42
CA GLY A 259 10.08 32.51 -16.51
C GLY A 259 10.08 31.17 -17.21
N PHE A 260 10.99 30.34 -16.78
CA PHE A 260 11.06 28.92 -17.11
C PHE A 260 11.15 28.10 -15.83
N SER A 261 10.44 26.98 -15.75
CA SER A 261 10.50 26.07 -14.61
C SER A 261 10.55 24.61 -15.06
N LEU A 262 11.29 23.81 -14.32
CA LEU A 262 11.35 22.36 -14.40
C LEU A 262 10.98 21.82 -13.02
N ARG A 263 10.10 20.83 -12.96
CA ARG A 263 9.80 20.06 -11.79
C ARG A 263 9.95 18.58 -12.12
N TYR A 264 10.57 17.84 -11.22
CA TYR A 264 10.73 16.39 -11.28
C TYR A 264 10.45 15.77 -9.92
N GLN A 265 9.83 14.60 -9.93
CA GLN A 265 9.75 13.73 -8.75
C GLN A 265 9.83 12.26 -9.16
N ASP A 266 10.45 11.45 -8.29
CA ASP A 266 10.46 10.00 -8.40
C ASP A 266 9.07 9.41 -8.11
N SER A 267 8.89 8.17 -8.57
CA SER A 267 7.73 7.37 -8.16
C SER A 267 7.83 7.01 -6.68
N TYR A 268 6.68 6.89 -6.05
CA TYR A 268 6.58 6.41 -4.68
C TYR A 268 5.23 5.73 -4.44
N PHE A 269 5.21 4.88 -3.42
CA PHE A 269 3.97 4.25 -2.97
C PHE A 269 3.33 5.11 -1.88
N ALA A 270 2.05 5.40 -2.03
CA ALA A 270 1.31 6.22 -1.09
C ALA A 270 0.16 5.43 -0.46
N ASP A 271 0.05 5.53 0.85
CA ASP A 271 -1.11 5.08 1.60
C ASP A 271 -2.15 6.20 1.65
N GLY A 272 -3.36 5.86 1.24
CA GLY A 272 -4.53 6.71 1.38
C GLY A 272 -5.35 6.36 2.61
N PHE A 273 -6.51 6.99 2.71
CA PHE A 273 -7.46 6.73 3.78
C PHE A 273 -8.07 5.33 3.64
N SER A 274 -8.28 4.65 4.77
CA SER A 274 -9.06 3.40 4.86
C SER A 274 -8.52 2.23 4.04
N GLY A 275 -7.18 2.05 4.02
CA GLY A 275 -6.55 0.91 3.32
C GLY A 275 -6.47 1.06 1.81
N THR A 276 -6.85 2.21 1.26
CA THR A 276 -6.56 2.53 -0.13
C THR A 276 -5.09 2.90 -0.24
N SER A 277 -4.39 2.32 -1.18
CA SER A 277 -2.97 2.59 -1.41
C SER A 277 -2.65 2.40 -2.89
N GLY A 278 -1.58 3.01 -3.34
CA GLY A 278 -1.18 2.85 -4.72
C GLY A 278 0.11 3.57 -5.07
N ASN A 279 0.62 3.23 -6.24
CA ASN A 279 1.83 3.85 -6.77
C ASN A 279 1.50 5.16 -7.48
N ILE A 280 2.27 6.20 -7.15
CA ILE A 280 2.32 7.46 -7.90
C ILE A 280 3.54 7.38 -8.80
N PRO A 281 3.36 7.34 -10.14
CA PRO A 281 4.47 7.27 -11.07
C PRO A 281 5.38 8.50 -10.99
N SER A 282 6.64 8.33 -11.37
CA SER A 282 7.55 9.47 -11.58
C SER A 282 7.07 10.33 -12.73
N PHE A 283 7.27 11.63 -12.62
CA PHE A 283 6.97 12.57 -13.69
C PHE A 283 7.90 13.78 -13.68
N TYR A 284 7.91 14.50 -14.79
CA TYR A 284 8.48 15.82 -14.89
C TYR A 284 7.51 16.76 -15.58
N THR A 285 7.57 18.04 -15.26
CA THR A 285 6.81 19.09 -15.93
C THR A 285 7.72 20.26 -16.27
N LEU A 286 7.47 20.87 -17.41
CA LEU A 286 8.12 22.10 -17.84
C LEU A 286 7.08 23.21 -17.88
N GLY A 287 7.38 24.34 -17.25
CA GLY A 287 6.54 25.52 -17.26
C GLY A 287 7.24 26.70 -17.94
N VAL A 288 6.45 27.52 -18.61
CA VAL A 288 6.91 28.79 -19.16
C VAL A 288 5.89 29.88 -18.84
N ASN A 289 6.39 31.07 -18.53
CA ASN A 289 5.53 32.20 -18.31
C ASN A 289 6.15 33.49 -18.89
N GLY A 290 5.29 34.42 -19.22
CA GLY A 290 5.68 35.75 -19.66
C GLY A 290 4.69 36.80 -19.18
N LYS A 291 5.19 37.99 -18.83
CA LYS A 291 4.40 39.18 -18.52
C LYS A 291 4.94 40.34 -19.33
N TRP A 292 4.05 41.13 -19.90
CA TRP A 292 4.38 42.26 -20.72
C TRP A 292 3.53 43.48 -20.32
N ASP A 293 4.18 44.62 -20.13
CA ASP A 293 3.49 45.88 -19.95
C ASP A 293 2.97 46.36 -21.29
N ILE A 294 1.76 46.87 -21.34
CA ILE A 294 1.12 47.28 -22.59
C ILE A 294 1.50 48.74 -22.90
N SER A 295 2.25 48.89 -23.99
CA SER A 295 2.65 50.21 -24.44
C SER A 295 1.43 51.09 -24.73
N GLY A 296 1.42 52.31 -24.17
CA GLY A 296 0.36 53.30 -24.36
C GLY A 296 -0.78 53.24 -23.35
N ILE A 297 -0.80 52.28 -22.44
CA ILE A 297 -1.74 52.24 -21.32
C ILE A 297 -0.92 52.06 -20.03
N GLU A 298 -0.66 53.15 -19.34
CA GLU A 298 0.11 53.15 -18.09
C GLU A 298 -0.58 52.25 -17.07
N GLY A 299 0.21 51.40 -16.37
CA GLY A 299 -0.28 50.47 -15.39
C GLY A 299 -0.92 49.18 -15.95
N MET A 300 -1.09 49.03 -17.26
CA MET A 300 -1.68 47.82 -17.85
C MET A 300 -0.63 46.79 -18.21
N SER A 301 -0.86 45.54 -17.81
CA SER A 301 -0.03 44.40 -18.17
C SER A 301 -0.84 43.19 -18.61
N VAL A 302 -0.24 42.35 -19.44
CA VAL A 302 -0.79 41.04 -19.86
C VAL A 302 0.21 39.95 -19.51
N GLY A 303 -0.28 38.87 -18.96
CA GLY A 303 0.52 37.70 -18.62
C GLY A 303 -0.01 36.41 -19.26
N LEU A 304 0.91 35.56 -19.67
CA LEU A 304 0.63 34.19 -20.14
C LEU A 304 1.48 33.22 -19.31
N SER A 305 0.85 32.20 -18.72
CA SER A 305 1.53 31.10 -18.08
C SER A 305 1.05 29.78 -18.69
N ILE A 306 1.99 28.91 -19.00
CA ILE A 306 1.72 27.54 -19.46
C ILE A 306 2.47 26.59 -18.52
N ASP A 307 1.73 25.94 -17.64
CA ASP A 307 2.26 24.88 -16.81
C ASP A 307 2.18 23.56 -17.56
N ASN A 308 3.24 22.74 -17.42
CA ASN A 308 3.34 21.45 -18.10
C ASN A 308 3.18 21.58 -19.63
N ILE A 309 4.03 22.37 -20.27
CA ILE A 309 3.98 22.65 -21.73
C ILE A 309 4.08 21.37 -22.58
N THR A 310 4.74 20.33 -22.04
CA THR A 310 4.89 19.03 -22.68
C THR A 310 3.64 18.15 -22.60
N ASP A 311 2.63 18.58 -21.85
CA ASP A 311 1.36 17.87 -21.65
C ASP A 311 1.53 16.44 -21.07
N VAL A 312 2.49 16.26 -20.18
CA VAL A 312 2.70 14.99 -19.49
C VAL A 312 1.52 14.75 -18.55
N VAL A 313 0.71 13.74 -18.85
CA VAL A 313 -0.39 13.34 -17.95
C VAL A 313 0.20 12.67 -16.72
N HIS A 314 -0.07 13.22 -15.55
CA HIS A 314 0.48 12.73 -14.28
C HIS A 314 -0.51 12.91 -13.13
N LYS A 315 -0.25 12.18 -12.03
CA LYS A 315 -0.95 12.33 -10.74
C LYS A 315 0.03 12.81 -9.69
N GLU A 316 -0.39 13.73 -8.84
CA GLU A 316 0.40 14.20 -7.70
C GLU A 316 -0.04 13.58 -6.38
N THR A 317 -1.24 13.02 -6.35
CA THR A 317 -1.78 12.28 -5.19
C THR A 317 -2.46 11.00 -5.66
N PHE A 318 -2.47 9.95 -4.84
CA PHE A 318 -2.98 8.63 -5.21
C PHE A 318 -4.44 8.66 -5.71
N LEU A 319 -5.31 9.38 -5.03
CA LEU A 319 -6.73 9.53 -5.41
C LEU A 319 -7.01 10.84 -6.16
N GLY A 320 -5.97 11.61 -6.49
CA GLY A 320 -6.10 12.86 -7.21
C GLY A 320 -6.46 12.67 -8.69
N PRO A 321 -6.97 13.71 -9.30
CA PRO A 321 -7.20 13.72 -10.74
C PRO A 321 -5.89 13.63 -11.52
N GLU A 322 -5.97 13.15 -12.74
CA GLU A 322 -4.89 13.29 -13.72
C GLU A 322 -4.80 14.73 -14.16
N MET A 323 -3.58 15.26 -14.15
CA MET A 323 -3.27 16.62 -14.55
C MET A 323 -2.46 16.62 -15.84
N GLY A 324 -2.85 17.45 -16.76
CA GLY A 324 -2.15 17.73 -18.00
C GLY A 324 -1.67 19.17 -18.04
N ARG A 325 -1.57 19.73 -19.24
CA ARG A 325 -1.19 21.14 -19.47
C ARG A 325 -2.27 22.09 -18.97
N PHE A 326 -1.85 23.12 -18.27
CA PHE A 326 -2.70 24.19 -17.81
C PHE A 326 -2.20 25.52 -18.35
N THR A 327 -3.10 26.33 -18.95
CA THR A 327 -2.77 27.63 -19.52
C THR A 327 -3.60 28.71 -18.88
N THR A 328 -2.94 29.74 -18.41
CA THR A 328 -3.56 30.93 -17.79
C THR A 328 -3.21 32.18 -18.57
N LEU A 329 -4.22 32.97 -18.94
CA LEU A 329 -4.08 34.31 -19.44
C LEU A 329 -4.53 35.29 -18.35
N SER A 330 -3.72 36.28 -18.05
CA SER A 330 -4.03 37.30 -17.05
C SER A 330 -3.94 38.70 -17.64
N VAL A 331 -4.76 39.60 -17.15
CA VAL A 331 -4.70 41.04 -17.44
C VAL A 331 -4.66 41.74 -16.09
N GLY A 332 -3.66 42.57 -15.89
CA GLY A 332 -3.47 43.39 -14.68
C GLY A 332 -3.56 44.85 -15.00
N TYR A 333 -4.05 45.64 -14.06
CA TYR A 333 -4.04 47.09 -14.11
C TYR A 333 -3.69 47.64 -12.73
N ASP A 334 -2.58 48.37 -12.66
CA ASP A 334 -2.10 49.03 -11.44
C ASP A 334 -2.67 50.47 -11.43
N LEU A 335 -3.42 50.81 -10.37
CA LEU A 335 -4.10 52.11 -10.19
C LEU A 335 -3.18 53.14 -9.58
#